data_1a5bfe07f0f613364c55323caa1a378f
#
_entry.id   1a5bfe07f0f613364c55323caa1a378f
#
_cell.length_a   1.000
_cell.length_b   1.000
_cell.length_c   1.000
_cell.angle_alpha   90.00
_cell.angle_beta   90.00
_cell.angle_gamma   90.00
#
_symmetry.space_group_name_H-M   'P 1'
#
loop_
_entity.id
_entity.type
_entity.pdbx_description
1 polymer ?
#
loop_
_entity_poly.entity_id
_entity_poly.type
_entity_poly.pdbx_seq_one_letter_code
_entity_poly.pdbx_strand_id
1 'polypeptide(L)'
;VIKHLTKRILKSWKKANIVWRGDSHYGRAEAIDWCDQNGVGYIFGFSGNSVLDALVAETADHLRFWHALSDAPKSRCYKALEYKAGSWSAPRRVIARIEASMHPDPTPADPNAMRQEIDIRYVVTSLDGDAERLYEGVYCQRGQAENLIKLHKAQLASDRTSCHSATANQVRLTLHTAAFWLMHTVRAAIPQGHALAKAEFDTLRLRLLKIAARVIEHGRRIRVHLPTSCVEKT
;
A
#
# COMPACT_ATOMS: atom_id res chain seq x y z
N VAL A 1 -2.81 -17.59 6.01
CA VAL A 1 -1.65 -16.70 5.83
C VAL A 1 -1.43 -15.90 7.13
N ILE A 2 -2.35 -15.01 7.57
CA ILE A 2 -2.24 -14.14 8.75
C ILE A 2 -1.78 -14.91 9.98
N LYS A 3 -2.52 -15.95 10.39
CA LYS A 3 -2.20 -16.80 11.55
C LYS A 3 -0.77 -17.38 11.50
N HIS A 4 -0.36 -17.88 10.32
CA HIS A 4 0.96 -18.50 10.14
C HIS A 4 2.09 -17.47 10.28
N LEU A 5 1.96 -16.35 9.59
CA LEU A 5 2.97 -15.29 9.61
C LEU A 5 3.07 -14.63 10.99
N THR A 6 1.92 -14.33 11.63
CA THR A 6 1.90 -13.79 12.99
C THR A 6 2.64 -14.69 13.98
N LYS A 7 2.34 -16.00 13.97
CA LYS A 7 3.03 -16.97 14.83
C LYS A 7 4.54 -17.01 14.56
N ARG A 8 4.94 -16.95 13.30
CA ARG A 8 6.35 -16.94 12.91
C ARG A 8 7.07 -15.67 13.35
N ILE A 9 6.43 -14.50 13.23
CA ILE A 9 6.97 -13.22 13.70
C ILE A 9 7.13 -13.26 15.22
N LEU A 10 6.09 -13.63 15.95
CA LEU A 10 6.10 -13.67 17.42
C LEU A 10 7.08 -14.70 17.99
N LYS A 11 7.45 -15.73 17.24
CA LYS A 11 8.50 -16.67 17.65
C LYS A 11 9.86 -15.97 17.79
N SER A 12 10.17 -15.04 16.91
CA SER A 12 11.45 -14.28 16.91
C SER A 12 11.35 -12.97 17.70
N TRP A 13 10.19 -12.30 17.66
CA TRP A 13 9.94 -11.01 18.31
C TRP A 13 8.72 -11.11 19.22
N LYS A 14 8.91 -11.71 20.40
CA LYS A 14 7.82 -12.03 21.35
C LYS A 14 6.96 -10.85 21.80
N LYS A 15 7.51 -9.63 21.78
CA LYS A 15 6.84 -8.38 22.21
C LYS A 15 6.41 -7.50 21.03
N ALA A 16 6.47 -7.98 19.79
CA ALA A 16 6.08 -7.20 18.63
C ALA A 16 4.58 -6.89 18.67
N ASN A 17 4.23 -5.61 18.53
CA ASN A 17 2.85 -5.20 18.27
C ASN A 17 2.59 -5.34 16.77
N ILE A 18 1.65 -6.20 16.40
CA ILE A 18 1.36 -6.53 15.01
C ILE A 18 0.01 -5.94 14.62
N VAL A 19 0.02 -5.17 13.53
CA VAL A 19 -1.20 -4.66 12.88
C VAL A 19 -1.22 -5.15 11.43
N TRP A 20 -2.24 -5.91 11.08
CA TRP A 20 -2.45 -6.38 9.71
C TRP A 20 -3.24 -5.35 8.91
N ARG A 21 -2.74 -5.04 7.73
CA ARG A 21 -3.43 -4.20 6.74
C ARG A 21 -3.69 -5.03 5.49
N GLY A 22 -4.89 -4.96 4.97
CA GLY A 22 -5.26 -5.70 3.77
C GLY A 22 -6.46 -5.10 3.05
N ASP A 23 -6.70 -5.58 1.84
CA ASP A 23 -7.90 -5.26 1.08
C ASP A 23 -9.11 -6.05 1.60
N SER A 24 -10.23 -5.96 0.90
CA SER A 24 -11.48 -6.63 1.27
C SER A 24 -11.40 -8.17 1.27
N HIS A 25 -10.42 -8.77 0.57
CA HIS A 25 -10.21 -10.22 0.60
C HIS A 25 -9.77 -10.72 1.97
N TYR A 26 -9.13 -9.87 2.77
CA TYR A 26 -8.72 -10.19 4.14
C TYR A 26 -9.80 -9.88 5.18
N GLY A 27 -10.83 -9.10 4.84
CA GLY A 27 -11.95 -8.74 5.70
C GLY A 27 -12.95 -9.87 5.98
N ARG A 28 -12.49 -11.12 6.03
CA ARG A 28 -13.31 -12.32 6.29
C ARG A 28 -13.48 -12.56 7.77
N ALA A 29 -14.66 -13.03 8.17
CA ALA A 29 -14.99 -13.33 9.57
C ALA A 29 -13.90 -14.16 10.28
N GLU A 30 -13.45 -15.26 9.65
CA GLU A 30 -12.41 -16.14 10.19
C GLU A 30 -11.08 -15.44 10.50
N ALA A 31 -10.66 -14.50 9.63
CA ALA A 31 -9.42 -13.76 9.81
C ALA A 31 -9.55 -12.75 10.95
N ILE A 32 -10.67 -12.05 10.97
CA ILE A 32 -11.01 -11.02 11.94
C ILE A 32 -11.19 -11.65 13.33
N ASP A 33 -12.02 -12.70 13.45
CA ASP A 33 -12.24 -13.44 14.72
C ASP A 33 -10.92 -13.97 15.27
N TRP A 34 -10.05 -14.49 14.40
CA TRP A 34 -8.75 -14.96 14.84
C TRP A 34 -7.86 -13.81 15.36
N CYS A 35 -7.87 -12.65 14.72
CA CYS A 35 -7.13 -11.48 15.19
C CYS A 35 -7.64 -11.02 16.55
N ASP A 36 -8.96 -10.89 16.70
CA ASP A 36 -9.59 -10.48 17.96
C ASP A 36 -9.23 -11.43 19.12
N GLN A 37 -9.32 -12.76 18.88
CA GLN A 37 -8.98 -13.79 19.88
C GLN A 37 -7.51 -13.82 20.28
N ASN A 38 -6.61 -13.31 19.44
CA ASN A 38 -5.16 -13.36 19.69
C ASN A 38 -4.55 -11.96 19.96
N GLY A 39 -5.38 -10.91 20.15
CA GLY A 39 -4.91 -9.56 20.44
C GLY A 39 -4.07 -8.95 19.33
N VAL A 40 -4.35 -9.31 18.08
CA VAL A 40 -3.64 -8.82 16.89
C VAL A 40 -4.45 -7.70 16.23
N GLY A 41 -3.84 -6.53 16.10
CA GLY A 41 -4.49 -5.40 15.46
C GLY A 41 -4.72 -5.63 13.96
N TYR A 42 -5.80 -5.05 13.42
CA TYR A 42 -6.07 -5.11 11.98
C TYR A 42 -6.82 -3.87 11.49
N ILE A 43 -6.65 -3.60 10.19
CA ILE A 43 -7.49 -2.72 9.40
C ILE A 43 -7.60 -3.30 7.98
N PHE A 44 -8.80 -3.71 7.59
CA PHE A 44 -9.06 -4.36 6.31
C PHE A 44 -10.13 -3.60 5.53
N GLY A 45 -9.98 -3.56 4.21
CA GLY A 45 -11.04 -3.13 3.33
C GLY A 45 -12.31 -3.94 3.59
N PHE A 46 -13.46 -3.32 3.48
CA PHE A 46 -14.75 -3.97 3.66
C PHE A 46 -15.70 -3.56 2.54
N SER A 47 -16.39 -4.51 1.96
CA SER A 47 -17.37 -4.24 0.90
C SER A 47 -18.60 -3.56 1.47
N GLY A 48 -19.04 -2.47 0.83
CA GLY A 48 -20.29 -1.81 1.16
C GLY A 48 -21.52 -2.72 0.98
N ASN A 49 -22.58 -2.36 1.66
CA ASN A 49 -23.89 -2.96 1.50
C ASN A 49 -24.98 -1.93 1.86
N SER A 50 -26.22 -2.20 1.49
CA SER A 50 -27.34 -1.29 1.71
C SER A 50 -27.57 -0.85 3.14
N VAL A 51 -27.21 -1.70 4.13
CA VAL A 51 -27.33 -1.35 5.56
C VAL A 51 -26.26 -0.32 5.95
N LEU A 52 -25.02 -0.52 5.54
CA LEU A 52 -23.94 0.44 5.79
C LEU A 52 -24.20 1.77 5.07
N ASP A 53 -24.69 1.69 3.82
CA ASP A 53 -24.99 2.87 3.03
C ASP A 53 -26.12 3.69 3.68
N ALA A 54 -27.15 3.03 4.23
CA ALA A 54 -28.21 3.69 4.99
C ALA A 54 -27.69 4.37 6.27
N LEU A 55 -26.74 3.74 6.98
CA LEU A 55 -26.16 4.31 8.20
C LEU A 55 -25.33 5.59 7.96
N VAL A 56 -24.83 5.79 6.75
CA VAL A 56 -24.04 6.96 6.37
C VAL A 56 -24.75 7.93 5.45
N ALA A 57 -25.99 7.64 5.02
CA ALA A 57 -26.75 8.40 4.03
C ALA A 57 -26.85 9.90 4.41
N GLU A 58 -27.26 10.22 5.63
CA GLU A 58 -27.33 11.60 6.12
C GLU A 58 -26.00 12.33 6.01
N THR A 59 -24.89 11.66 6.39
CA THR A 59 -23.55 12.24 6.30
C THR A 59 -23.12 12.45 4.85
N ALA A 60 -23.48 11.52 3.96
CA ALA A 60 -23.21 11.65 2.52
C ALA A 60 -24.01 12.79 1.89
N ASP A 61 -25.29 12.99 2.30
CA ASP A 61 -26.13 14.09 1.81
C ASP A 61 -25.62 15.45 2.31
N HIS A 62 -25.18 15.54 3.56
CA HIS A 62 -24.52 16.73 4.08
C HIS A 62 -23.26 17.06 3.29
N LEU A 63 -22.39 16.06 3.05
CA LEU A 63 -21.18 16.27 2.26
C LEU A 63 -21.50 16.71 0.83
N ARG A 64 -22.51 16.10 0.20
CA ARG A 64 -22.99 16.48 -1.13
C ARG A 64 -23.40 17.94 -1.18
N PHE A 65 -24.21 18.37 -0.22
CA PHE A 65 -24.67 19.75 -0.11
C PHE A 65 -23.51 20.73 0.04
N TRP A 66 -22.63 20.52 1.00
CA TRP A 66 -21.49 21.41 1.24
C TRP A 66 -20.47 21.44 0.10
N HIS A 67 -20.23 20.29 -0.52
CA HIS A 67 -19.36 20.22 -1.70
C HIS A 67 -19.92 21.00 -2.89
N ALA A 68 -21.25 20.95 -3.11
CA ALA A 68 -21.92 21.72 -4.17
C ALA A 68 -21.82 23.25 -3.98
N LEU A 69 -21.61 23.70 -2.73
CA LEU A 69 -21.43 25.13 -2.39
C LEU A 69 -19.95 25.54 -2.39
N SER A 70 -19.03 24.61 -2.60
CA SER A 70 -17.59 24.85 -2.56
C SER A 70 -16.97 24.80 -3.96
N ASP A 71 -15.89 25.53 -4.18
CA ASP A 71 -15.08 25.43 -5.41
C ASP A 71 -14.04 24.27 -5.33
N ALA A 72 -14.11 23.44 -4.29
CA ALA A 72 -13.17 22.36 -4.11
C ALA A 72 -13.41 21.25 -5.15
N PRO A 73 -12.38 20.73 -5.84
CA PRO A 73 -12.55 19.65 -6.80
C PRO A 73 -13.00 18.35 -6.13
N LYS A 74 -12.71 18.19 -4.83
CA LYS A 74 -13.07 17.04 -4.00
C LYS A 74 -13.25 17.46 -2.56
N SER A 75 -14.23 16.86 -1.88
CA SER A 75 -14.42 16.97 -0.44
C SER A 75 -14.55 15.59 0.17
N ARG A 76 -14.01 15.39 1.37
CA ARG A 76 -14.04 14.10 2.09
C ARG A 76 -14.50 14.28 3.51
N CYS A 77 -15.18 13.28 4.02
CA CYS A 77 -15.42 13.11 5.45
C CYS A 77 -15.33 11.64 5.85
N TYR A 78 -15.17 11.40 7.15
CA TYR A 78 -14.99 10.09 7.74
C TYR A 78 -15.99 9.89 8.85
N LYS A 79 -16.65 8.72 8.87
CA LYS A 79 -17.61 8.35 9.92
C LYS A 79 -17.26 7.00 10.49
N ALA A 80 -17.07 6.93 11.80
CA ALA A 80 -16.91 5.67 12.50
C ALA A 80 -18.31 5.14 12.89
N LEU A 81 -18.52 3.85 12.68
CA LEU A 81 -19.76 3.13 12.93
C LEU A 81 -19.46 1.89 13.76
N GLU A 82 -20.41 1.46 14.57
CA GLU A 82 -20.46 0.09 15.06
C GLU A 82 -21.40 -0.72 14.16
N TYR A 83 -20.88 -1.80 13.59
CA TYR A 83 -21.62 -2.63 12.65
C TYR A 83 -21.36 -4.12 12.91
N LYS A 84 -22.40 -4.93 12.73
CA LYS A 84 -22.32 -6.39 12.80
C LYS A 84 -22.83 -7.00 11.49
N ALA A 85 -21.91 -7.59 10.72
CA ALA A 85 -22.30 -8.41 9.58
C ALA A 85 -22.89 -9.74 10.04
N GLY A 86 -23.76 -10.35 9.24
CA GLY A 86 -24.40 -11.62 9.60
C GLY A 86 -23.42 -12.77 9.87
N SER A 87 -22.25 -12.74 9.24
CA SER A 87 -21.18 -13.73 9.42
C SER A 87 -20.23 -13.44 10.61
N TRP A 88 -20.37 -12.30 11.29
CA TRP A 88 -19.46 -11.90 12.36
C TRP A 88 -19.97 -12.39 13.72
N SER A 89 -19.06 -12.82 14.57
CA SER A 89 -19.35 -13.25 15.94
C SER A 89 -19.81 -12.08 16.83
N ALA A 90 -19.26 -10.89 16.62
CA ALA A 90 -19.54 -9.67 17.40
C ALA A 90 -19.62 -8.42 16.52
N PRO A 91 -20.24 -7.33 17.01
CA PRO A 91 -20.12 -6.03 16.36
C PRO A 91 -18.68 -5.55 16.30
N ARG A 92 -18.33 -4.79 15.26
CA ARG A 92 -16.99 -4.25 15.06
C ARG A 92 -17.04 -2.82 14.55
N ARG A 93 -15.98 -2.11 14.81
CA ARG A 93 -15.80 -0.76 14.30
C ARG A 93 -15.59 -0.79 12.79
N VAL A 94 -16.42 -0.06 12.06
CA VAL A 94 -16.30 0.19 10.63
C VAL A 94 -16.09 1.68 10.43
N ILE A 95 -15.15 2.06 9.58
CA ILE A 95 -14.93 3.44 9.19
C ILE A 95 -15.38 3.59 7.73
N ALA A 96 -16.28 4.51 7.48
CA ALA A 96 -16.68 4.94 6.16
C ALA A 96 -15.86 6.18 5.75
N ARG A 97 -15.24 6.12 4.58
CA ARG A 97 -14.75 7.31 3.87
C ARG A 97 -15.80 7.68 2.83
N ILE A 98 -16.29 8.89 2.90
CA ILE A 98 -17.26 9.46 1.98
C ILE A 98 -16.55 10.57 1.21
N GLU A 99 -16.52 10.49 -0.10
CA GLU A 99 -15.88 11.46 -0.99
C GLU A 99 -16.91 11.99 -1.98
N ALA A 100 -17.05 13.31 -2.06
CA ALA A 100 -17.78 14.01 -3.10
C ALA A 100 -16.78 14.55 -4.12
N SER A 101 -17.04 14.37 -5.40
CA SER A 101 -16.20 14.86 -6.50
C SER A 101 -17.05 15.25 -7.71
N MET A 102 -16.54 16.19 -8.52
CA MET A 102 -17.16 16.58 -9.79
C MET A 102 -16.52 15.80 -10.94
N HIS A 103 -17.33 15.23 -11.79
CA HIS A 103 -16.91 14.51 -12.98
C HIS A 103 -17.53 15.12 -14.23
N PRO A 104 -16.80 15.19 -15.36
CA PRO A 104 -17.37 15.60 -16.63
C PRO A 104 -18.54 14.70 -17.02
N ASP A 105 -19.67 15.30 -17.36
CA ASP A 105 -20.87 14.63 -17.83
C ASP A 105 -21.46 15.38 -19.05
N PRO A 106 -20.69 15.48 -20.17
CA PRO A 106 -21.06 16.30 -21.30
C PRO A 106 -22.37 15.82 -21.93
N THR A 107 -23.30 16.76 -22.17
CA THR A 107 -24.53 16.53 -22.88
C THR A 107 -24.54 17.28 -24.19
N PRO A 108 -25.42 16.92 -25.19
CA PRO A 108 -25.54 17.70 -26.44
C PRO A 108 -25.94 19.16 -26.21
N ALA A 109 -26.63 19.45 -25.09
CA ALA A 109 -27.07 20.80 -24.74
C ALA A 109 -25.99 21.58 -23.96
N ASP A 110 -25.12 20.89 -23.19
CA ASP A 110 -24.03 21.48 -22.42
C ASP A 110 -22.78 20.58 -22.48
N PRO A 111 -21.81 20.92 -23.35
CA PRO A 111 -20.53 20.19 -23.46
C PRO A 111 -19.66 20.26 -22.20
N ASN A 112 -19.90 21.24 -21.31
CA ASN A 112 -19.13 21.44 -20.08
C ASN A 112 -19.89 20.97 -18.82
N ALA A 113 -21.01 20.26 -19.00
CA ALA A 113 -21.80 19.77 -17.87
C ALA A 113 -20.93 18.91 -16.93
N MET A 114 -21.15 19.10 -15.65
CA MET A 114 -20.47 18.36 -14.58
C MET A 114 -21.51 17.66 -13.71
N ARG A 115 -21.22 16.41 -13.36
CA ARG A 115 -22.02 15.63 -12.44
C ARG A 115 -21.28 15.43 -11.12
N GLN A 116 -21.96 15.66 -10.03
CA GLN A 116 -21.43 15.31 -8.72
C GLN A 116 -21.61 13.82 -8.45
N GLU A 117 -20.54 13.18 -8.02
CA GLU A 117 -20.50 11.77 -7.64
C GLU A 117 -20.09 11.62 -6.18
N ILE A 118 -20.73 10.67 -5.48
CA ILE A 118 -20.38 10.27 -4.12
C ILE A 118 -19.79 8.86 -4.17
N ASP A 119 -18.52 8.74 -3.72
CA ASP A 119 -17.83 7.46 -3.54
C ASP A 119 -17.74 7.14 -2.04
N ILE A 120 -18.29 5.99 -1.63
CA ILE A 120 -18.26 5.54 -0.25
C ILE A 120 -17.46 4.25 -0.17
N ARG A 121 -16.43 4.26 0.69
CA ARG A 121 -15.60 3.07 0.94
C ARG A 121 -15.51 2.78 2.42
N TYR A 122 -15.49 1.50 2.74
CA TYR A 122 -15.50 1.03 4.11
C TYR A 122 -14.24 0.27 4.46
N VAL A 123 -13.82 0.38 5.72
CA VAL A 123 -12.82 -0.48 6.33
C VAL A 123 -13.33 -0.96 7.68
N VAL A 124 -13.00 -2.20 8.04
CA VAL A 124 -13.23 -2.76 9.37
C VAL A 124 -11.92 -2.77 10.14
N THR A 125 -11.96 -2.41 11.42
CA THR A 125 -10.74 -2.29 12.23
C THR A 125 -10.97 -2.62 13.70
N SER A 126 -9.94 -3.14 14.35
CA SER A 126 -9.84 -3.27 15.81
C SER A 126 -9.08 -2.09 16.44
N LEU A 127 -8.63 -1.12 15.64
CA LEU A 127 -7.79 -0.03 16.14
C LEU A 127 -8.65 1.11 16.70
N ASP A 128 -8.19 1.69 17.80
CA ASP A 128 -8.73 2.90 18.38
C ASP A 128 -8.06 4.15 17.77
N GLY A 129 -8.79 5.27 17.83
CA GLY A 129 -8.28 6.56 17.38
C GLY A 129 -9.20 7.24 16.38
N ASP A 130 -8.73 8.35 15.83
CA ASP A 130 -9.44 9.15 14.85
C ASP A 130 -9.68 8.41 13.53
N ALA A 131 -10.88 8.54 12.95
CA ALA A 131 -11.30 7.79 11.77
C ALA A 131 -10.48 8.17 10.52
N GLU A 132 -10.25 9.47 10.30
CA GLU A 132 -9.46 9.97 9.18
C GLU A 132 -8.01 9.49 9.27
N ARG A 133 -7.41 9.64 10.46
CA ARG A 133 -6.03 9.20 10.70
C ARG A 133 -5.86 7.69 10.46
N LEU A 134 -6.81 6.88 10.90
CA LEU A 134 -6.77 5.43 10.68
C LEU A 134 -6.95 5.09 9.21
N TYR A 135 -7.87 5.77 8.52
CA TYR A 135 -8.12 5.50 7.11
C TYR A 135 -6.94 5.96 6.25
N GLU A 136 -6.54 7.24 6.32
CA GLU A 136 -5.48 7.80 5.47
C GLU A 136 -4.07 7.40 5.95
N GLY A 137 -3.82 7.49 7.25
CA GLY A 137 -2.49 7.28 7.83
C GLY A 137 -2.13 5.81 8.03
N VAL A 138 -3.10 4.91 8.18
CA VAL A 138 -2.84 3.48 8.38
C VAL A 138 -3.31 2.66 7.19
N TYR A 139 -4.58 2.72 6.82
CA TYR A 139 -5.13 1.87 5.76
C TYR A 139 -4.58 2.22 4.38
N CYS A 140 -4.61 3.49 3.97
CA CYS A 140 -4.17 3.90 2.63
C CYS A 140 -2.68 3.62 2.38
N GLN A 141 -1.86 3.58 3.42
CA GLN A 141 -0.45 3.22 3.29
C GLN A 141 -0.20 1.76 2.85
N ARG A 142 -1.23 0.89 2.84
CA ARG A 142 -1.10 -0.44 2.23
C ARG A 142 -0.74 -0.37 0.73
N GLY A 143 -1.10 0.72 0.04
CA GLY A 143 -0.74 0.95 -1.36
C GLY A 143 0.77 0.94 -1.61
N GLN A 144 1.60 1.18 -0.61
CA GLN A 144 3.04 0.99 -0.72
C GLN A 144 3.43 -0.45 -1.03
N ALA A 145 2.73 -1.44 -0.47
CA ALA A 145 2.99 -2.85 -0.77
C ALA A 145 2.72 -3.16 -2.25
N GLU A 146 1.65 -2.61 -2.81
CA GLU A 146 1.32 -2.75 -4.23
C GLU A 146 2.41 -2.12 -5.12
N ASN A 147 2.90 -0.93 -4.76
CA ASN A 147 4.00 -0.27 -5.46
C ASN A 147 5.30 -1.08 -5.37
N LEU A 148 5.63 -1.65 -4.20
CA LEU A 148 6.81 -2.50 -4.04
C LEU A 148 6.69 -3.80 -4.84
N ILE A 149 5.51 -4.42 -4.88
CA ILE A 149 5.23 -5.59 -5.71
C ILE A 149 5.36 -5.25 -7.21
N LYS A 150 4.80 -4.11 -7.64
CA LYS A 150 4.93 -3.60 -9.00
C LYS A 150 6.39 -3.37 -9.36
N LEU A 151 7.15 -2.72 -8.49
CA LEU A 151 8.58 -2.48 -8.66
C LEU A 151 9.36 -3.79 -8.79
N HIS A 152 9.08 -4.78 -7.94
CA HIS A 152 9.68 -6.10 -7.97
C HIS A 152 9.37 -6.83 -9.28
N LYS A 153 8.14 -6.77 -9.76
CA LYS A 153 7.71 -7.40 -11.02
C LYS A 153 8.28 -6.67 -12.26
N ALA A 154 8.05 -5.36 -12.34
CA ALA A 154 8.38 -4.60 -13.55
C ALA A 154 9.89 -4.42 -13.72
N GLN A 155 10.62 -4.08 -12.67
CA GLN A 155 12.03 -3.69 -12.80
C GLN A 155 13.02 -4.82 -12.58
N LEU A 156 12.61 -5.91 -11.91
CA LEU A 156 13.42 -7.11 -11.79
C LEU A 156 12.92 -8.27 -12.66
N ALA A 157 11.80 -8.11 -13.36
CA ALA A 157 11.16 -9.14 -14.16
C ALA A 157 10.93 -10.46 -13.37
N SER A 158 10.53 -10.34 -12.10
CA SER A 158 10.38 -11.47 -11.18
C SER A 158 9.17 -12.35 -11.47
N ASP A 159 8.22 -11.85 -12.24
CA ASP A 159 7.02 -12.56 -12.70
C ASP A 159 7.29 -13.53 -13.88
N ARG A 160 8.49 -13.46 -14.47
CA ARG A 160 8.88 -14.37 -15.53
C ARG A 160 9.21 -15.75 -14.97
N THR A 161 8.26 -16.67 -15.09
CA THR A 161 8.39 -18.09 -14.70
C THR A 161 8.74 -18.94 -15.93
N SER A 162 9.95 -18.80 -16.45
CA SER A 162 10.39 -19.44 -17.69
C SER A 162 11.07 -20.80 -17.50
N CYS A 163 11.19 -21.29 -16.26
CA CYS A 163 11.78 -22.59 -16.00
C CYS A 163 10.72 -23.70 -16.05
N HIS A 164 11.10 -24.90 -16.51
CA HIS A 164 10.19 -26.05 -16.63
C HIS A 164 9.74 -26.60 -15.26
N SER A 165 10.56 -26.47 -14.20
CA SER A 165 10.21 -26.99 -12.88
C SER A 165 9.75 -25.90 -11.92
N ALA A 166 8.78 -26.21 -11.06
CA ALA A 166 8.29 -25.32 -10.02
C ALA A 166 9.42 -24.91 -9.04
N THR A 167 10.30 -25.86 -8.68
CA THR A 167 11.44 -25.60 -7.79
C THR A 167 12.43 -24.61 -8.40
N ALA A 168 12.74 -24.74 -9.70
CA ALA A 168 13.63 -23.80 -10.38
C ALA A 168 13.03 -22.38 -10.42
N ASN A 169 11.72 -22.26 -10.68
CA ASN A 169 11.02 -20.97 -10.60
C ASN A 169 11.01 -20.39 -9.17
N GLN A 170 10.87 -21.24 -8.15
CA GLN A 170 10.96 -20.81 -6.75
C GLN A 170 12.36 -20.28 -6.39
N VAL A 171 13.43 -20.96 -6.79
CA VAL A 171 14.81 -20.50 -6.61
C VAL A 171 15.02 -19.17 -7.32
N ARG A 172 14.55 -19.06 -8.56
CA ARG A 172 14.62 -17.81 -9.33
C ARG A 172 13.92 -16.66 -8.60
N LEU A 173 12.70 -16.86 -8.10
CA LEU A 173 11.97 -15.87 -7.34
C LEU A 173 12.73 -15.45 -6.07
N THR A 174 13.38 -16.38 -5.38
CA THR A 174 14.22 -16.11 -4.22
C THR A 174 15.41 -15.23 -4.58
N LEU A 175 16.08 -15.49 -5.71
CA LEU A 175 17.18 -14.66 -6.20
C LEU A 175 16.71 -13.26 -6.59
N HIS A 176 15.56 -13.12 -7.26
CA HIS A 176 14.97 -11.81 -7.54
C HIS A 176 14.64 -11.04 -6.27
N THR A 177 14.14 -11.73 -5.24
CA THR A 177 13.85 -11.11 -3.93
C THR A 177 15.13 -10.64 -3.25
N ALA A 178 16.21 -11.40 -3.30
CA ALA A 178 17.51 -10.97 -2.80
C ALA A 178 18.04 -9.73 -3.55
N ALA A 179 17.96 -9.74 -4.87
CA ALA A 179 18.32 -8.59 -5.71
C ALA A 179 17.47 -7.35 -5.40
N PHE A 180 16.16 -7.53 -5.14
CA PHE A 180 15.27 -6.45 -4.70
C PHE A 180 15.75 -5.80 -3.41
N TRP A 181 16.09 -6.59 -2.40
CA TRP A 181 16.59 -6.09 -1.13
C TRP A 181 17.93 -5.36 -1.27
N LEU A 182 18.84 -5.87 -2.10
CA LEU A 182 20.10 -5.17 -2.39
C LEU A 182 19.86 -3.81 -3.05
N MET A 183 19.02 -3.75 -4.08
CA MET A 183 18.67 -2.49 -4.74
C MET A 183 17.96 -1.52 -3.81
N HIS A 184 17.07 -2.03 -2.96
CA HIS A 184 16.38 -1.21 -1.95
C HIS A 184 17.37 -0.64 -0.92
N THR A 185 18.35 -1.43 -0.49
CA THR A 185 19.41 -0.99 0.43
C THR A 185 20.30 0.07 -0.20
N VAL A 186 20.69 -0.11 -1.48
CA VAL A 186 21.45 0.89 -2.23
C VAL A 186 20.68 2.21 -2.28
N ARG A 187 19.39 2.17 -2.67
CA ARG A 187 18.56 3.37 -2.71
C ARG A 187 18.41 4.05 -1.34
N ALA A 188 18.22 3.27 -0.28
CA ALA A 188 18.11 3.80 1.09
C ALA A 188 19.39 4.44 1.60
N ALA A 189 20.56 4.04 1.09
CA ALA A 189 21.87 4.62 1.44
C ALA A 189 22.13 5.96 0.72
N ILE A 190 21.36 6.32 -0.30
CA ILE A 190 21.50 7.59 -1.01
C ILE A 190 20.96 8.73 -0.13
N PRO A 191 21.70 9.84 0.05
CA PRO A 191 21.22 10.99 0.81
C PRO A 191 19.88 11.52 0.28
N GLN A 192 18.98 11.90 1.18
CA GLN A 192 17.59 12.31 0.83
C GLN A 192 17.52 13.50 -0.14
N GLY A 193 18.50 14.40 -0.10
CA GLY A 193 18.58 15.54 -1.03
C GLY A 193 19.15 15.22 -2.41
N HIS A 194 19.63 14.00 -2.63
CA HIS A 194 20.23 13.62 -3.91
C HIS A 194 19.16 13.24 -4.94
N ALA A 195 19.37 13.61 -6.21
CA ALA A 195 18.42 13.34 -7.31
C ALA A 195 18.04 11.85 -7.46
N LEU A 196 18.95 10.94 -7.09
CA LEU A 196 18.73 9.49 -7.14
C LEU A 196 18.02 8.91 -5.92
N ALA A 197 17.78 9.67 -4.86
CA ALA A 197 17.15 9.15 -3.63
C ALA A 197 15.74 8.56 -3.85
N LYS A 198 15.01 9.10 -4.84
CA LYS A 198 13.68 8.63 -5.24
C LYS A 198 13.67 7.93 -6.60
N ALA A 199 14.85 7.65 -7.17
CA ALA A 199 14.96 7.07 -8.49
C ALA A 199 14.46 5.61 -8.52
N GLU A 200 13.93 5.21 -9.67
CA GLU A 200 13.54 3.84 -9.97
C GLU A 200 14.78 2.92 -10.07
N PHE A 201 14.62 1.64 -9.81
CA PHE A 201 15.75 0.69 -9.82
C PHE A 201 16.45 0.62 -11.18
N ASP A 202 15.75 0.77 -12.28
CA ASP A 202 16.36 0.82 -13.61
C ASP A 202 17.30 2.02 -13.76
N THR A 203 16.91 3.17 -13.25
CA THR A 203 17.76 4.37 -13.23
C THR A 203 18.98 4.16 -12.33
N LEU A 204 18.79 3.62 -11.12
CA LEU A 204 19.91 3.30 -10.23
C LEU A 204 20.87 2.30 -10.86
N ARG A 205 20.33 1.26 -11.50
CA ARG A 205 21.13 0.26 -12.21
C ARG A 205 21.98 0.88 -13.31
N LEU A 206 21.39 1.76 -14.12
CA LEU A 206 22.12 2.40 -15.23
C LEU A 206 23.15 3.41 -14.75
N ARG A 207 22.81 4.20 -13.72
CA ARG A 207 23.66 5.31 -13.28
C ARG A 207 24.68 4.95 -12.19
N LEU A 208 24.47 3.87 -11.43
CA LEU A 208 25.37 3.44 -10.35
C LEU A 208 26.02 2.08 -10.59
N LEU A 209 25.31 1.11 -11.22
CA LEU A 209 25.82 -0.26 -11.34
C LEU A 209 26.37 -0.58 -12.73
N LYS A 210 25.75 -0.08 -13.80
CA LYS A 210 26.21 -0.28 -15.18
C LYS A 210 27.26 0.75 -15.62
N ILE A 211 28.16 1.11 -14.72
CA ILE A 211 29.27 2.02 -15.00
C ILE A 211 30.53 1.16 -15.16
N ALA A 212 31.26 1.42 -16.25
CA ALA A 212 32.56 0.81 -16.43
C ALA A 212 33.48 1.23 -15.27
N ALA A 213 34.07 0.26 -14.60
CA ALA A 213 34.97 0.53 -13.48
C ALA A 213 36.17 -0.39 -13.53
N ARG A 214 37.33 0.10 -13.08
CA ARG A 214 38.51 -0.75 -12.83
C ARG A 214 38.51 -1.16 -11.36
N VAL A 215 38.36 -2.45 -11.10
CA VAL A 215 38.41 -3.00 -9.73
C VAL A 215 39.83 -3.54 -9.49
N ILE A 216 40.45 -3.09 -8.41
CA ILE A 216 41.78 -3.55 -7.99
C ILE A 216 41.63 -4.12 -6.59
N GLU A 217 41.97 -5.39 -6.43
CA GLU A 217 42.09 -6.02 -5.13
C GLU A 217 43.55 -5.90 -4.66
N HIS A 218 43.72 -5.38 -3.44
CA HIS A 218 45.02 -5.28 -2.83
C HIS A 218 44.95 -5.67 -1.33
N GLY A 219 45.39 -6.85 -1.03
CA GLY A 219 45.34 -7.43 0.32
C GLY A 219 43.87 -7.51 0.84
N ARG A 220 43.54 -6.73 1.87
CA ARG A 220 42.19 -6.70 2.47
C ARG A 220 41.31 -5.56 1.94
N ARG A 221 41.70 -4.88 0.87
CA ARG A 221 41.03 -3.69 0.34
C ARG A 221 40.66 -3.91 -1.14
N ILE A 222 39.43 -3.59 -1.49
CA ILE A 222 38.96 -3.48 -2.87
C ILE A 222 38.89 -2.00 -3.20
N ARG A 223 39.59 -1.57 -4.27
CA ARG A 223 39.49 -0.23 -4.83
C ARG A 223 38.70 -0.26 -6.14
N VAL A 224 37.68 0.55 -6.22
CA VAL A 224 36.88 0.72 -7.44
C VAL A 224 37.21 2.09 -8.04
N HIS A 225 37.87 2.10 -9.20
CA HIS A 225 38.19 3.31 -9.93
C HIS A 225 37.09 3.58 -10.96
N LEU A 226 36.34 4.65 -10.73
CA LEU A 226 35.29 5.11 -11.64
C LEU A 226 35.89 5.97 -12.75
N PRO A 227 35.31 6.00 -13.98
CA PRO A 227 35.76 6.86 -15.07
C PRO A 227 35.59 8.34 -14.71
N THR A 228 36.38 9.19 -15.33
CA THR A 228 36.28 10.65 -15.13
C THR A 228 34.93 11.22 -15.56
N SER A 229 34.25 10.56 -16.50
CA SER A 229 32.92 10.90 -16.98
C SER A 229 31.76 10.44 -16.08
N CYS A 230 32.07 9.78 -14.94
CA CYS A 230 31.00 9.39 -14.02
C CYS A 230 30.39 10.62 -13.37
N VAL A 231 29.10 10.83 -13.59
CA VAL A 231 28.34 12.02 -13.13
C VAL A 231 28.10 11.98 -11.63
N GLU A 232 28.10 10.79 -11.02
CA GLU A 232 27.76 10.56 -9.60
C GLU A 232 29.01 10.44 -8.70
N LYS A 233 30.02 11.27 -8.94
CA LYS A 233 31.31 11.22 -8.20
C LYS A 233 31.32 11.87 -6.82
N THR A 234 30.27 12.54 -6.46
CA THR A 234 30.17 13.27 -5.17
C THR A 234 29.60 12.44 -4.08
#